data_fd0d34e1636fe0ea86b738591e88334d
#
_entry.id   fd0d34e1636fe0ea86b738591e88334d
#
_cell.length_a   1.000
_cell.length_b   1.000
_cell.length_c   1.000
_cell.angle_alpha   90.00
_cell.angle_beta   90.00
_cell.angle_gamma   90.00
#
_symmetry.space_group_name_H-M   'P 1'
#
loop_
_entity.id
_entity.type
_entity.pdbx_description
1 polymer ?
#
loop_
_entity_poly.entity_id
_entity_poly.type
_entity_poly.pdbx_seq_one_letter_code
_entity_poly.pdbx_strand_id
1 'polypeptide(L)'
;MSPAAPVTQVLIVGSGPTGLILACDLARRSVDVRIIDRSPDFPRSSRAKGPNPRSLEVLADLGVVDRVLAAGSAPLPMRKYRNGLPAADADPYGASRPAPDAPYDRPRLIAQWRLEEILRDRLAEYGVRVELGSEAVGLTRHADSVTVGLADGRSIGARYVVGCDGGHSPVRKMLGVTFEGRTAEDRMMVCGDVMVDGLDRGIWHQWFDEDGAVMLCPIPGTRSGWWFQAGPERDAAGAPVPPSLESFRRLLTKHTGLPGDRMSRAELLSTYRVNERMADRYRVGRVLLAGDAAHVFSVAGGLGMNTGIQDAFNLGWKLALVVAGRAAPGLLDTYEEERLPVAAWTLGLTAEQLRTVLDAIKEPGGGLDTVVTAKTMGLGPDGGYPWSPLSRDTRRTAHSPADPATGPATSPRAGDRAPDAPCLDSTTGAPARLFEVFAGPHFTLLGFGPGTAQALRAAEADHGDLLRAAGVDAGAGHGLNDVAGHARSAYGVERDTLVLVRPDNHIGLIAPAEDGRAVGDYLDRVVGAGPDA
;
A
#
# COMPACT_ATOMS: atom_id res chain seq x y z
N MET A 1 31.03 -32.68 -4.46
CA MET A 1 30.40 -31.32 -4.37
C MET A 1 29.03 -31.45 -5.01
N SER A 2 27.97 -31.33 -4.25
CA SER A 2 26.61 -31.24 -4.83
C SER A 2 26.57 -30.01 -5.75
N PRO A 3 25.91 -30.09 -6.92
CA PRO A 3 25.72 -28.92 -7.77
C PRO A 3 25.06 -27.81 -6.94
N ALA A 4 25.60 -26.59 -7.01
CA ALA A 4 25.02 -25.43 -6.37
C ALA A 4 23.54 -25.34 -6.82
N ALA A 5 22.60 -25.26 -5.88
CA ALA A 5 21.19 -25.08 -6.21
C ALA A 5 21.04 -23.83 -7.09
N PRO A 6 20.18 -23.85 -8.11
CA PRO A 6 19.98 -22.69 -8.99
C PRO A 6 19.62 -21.47 -8.15
N VAL A 7 20.36 -20.38 -8.35
CA VAL A 7 20.17 -19.13 -7.62
C VAL A 7 19.08 -18.34 -8.32
N THR A 8 17.91 -18.16 -7.68
CA THR A 8 16.86 -17.26 -8.19
C THR A 8 17.30 -15.80 -8.07
N GLN A 9 16.77 -14.91 -8.89
CA GLN A 9 17.11 -13.50 -8.80
C GLN A 9 16.58 -12.87 -7.52
N VAL A 10 15.31 -13.10 -7.19
CA VAL A 10 14.68 -12.58 -5.98
C VAL A 10 13.87 -13.66 -5.27
N LEU A 11 14.10 -13.82 -3.97
CA LEU A 11 13.27 -14.62 -3.08
C LEU A 11 12.45 -13.70 -2.18
N ILE A 12 11.13 -13.87 -2.19
CA ILE A 12 10.20 -13.20 -1.29
C ILE A 12 9.79 -14.19 -0.19
N VAL A 13 9.90 -13.78 1.06
CA VAL A 13 9.46 -14.55 2.22
C VAL A 13 8.18 -13.95 2.78
N GLY A 14 7.07 -14.67 2.66
CA GLY A 14 5.72 -14.24 3.05
C GLY A 14 4.84 -13.89 1.87
N SER A 15 3.66 -14.52 1.79
CA SER A 15 2.68 -14.37 0.71
C SER A 15 1.43 -13.57 1.11
N GLY A 16 1.56 -12.66 2.06
CA GLY A 16 0.54 -11.64 2.36
C GLY A 16 0.45 -10.58 1.25
N PRO A 17 -0.43 -9.57 1.40
CA PRO A 17 -0.65 -8.56 0.36
C PRO A 17 0.63 -7.89 -0.13
N THR A 18 1.55 -7.51 0.77
CA THR A 18 2.84 -6.89 0.42
C THR A 18 3.71 -7.80 -0.46
N GLY A 19 3.88 -9.06 -0.06
CA GLY A 19 4.69 -10.03 -0.82
C GLY A 19 4.09 -10.35 -2.18
N LEU A 20 2.77 -10.48 -2.27
CA LEU A 20 2.06 -10.76 -3.53
C LEU A 20 2.12 -9.56 -4.50
N ILE A 21 1.98 -8.32 -4.01
CA ILE A 21 2.16 -7.10 -4.83
C ILE A 21 3.58 -7.04 -5.38
N LEU A 22 4.59 -7.25 -4.53
CA LEU A 22 5.99 -7.26 -4.96
C LEU A 22 6.26 -8.36 -5.99
N ALA A 23 5.74 -9.57 -5.75
CA ALA A 23 5.90 -10.69 -6.67
C ALA A 23 5.26 -10.40 -8.04
N CYS A 24 4.05 -9.83 -8.07
CA CYS A 24 3.38 -9.41 -9.32
C CYS A 24 4.18 -8.33 -10.04
N ASP A 25 4.69 -7.31 -9.33
CA ASP A 25 5.44 -6.21 -9.93
C ASP A 25 6.81 -6.68 -10.49
N LEU A 26 7.50 -7.58 -9.79
CA LEU A 26 8.75 -8.18 -10.27
C LEU A 26 8.50 -9.12 -11.47
N ALA A 27 7.48 -9.97 -11.38
CA ALA A 27 7.18 -10.94 -12.43
C ALA A 27 6.78 -10.26 -13.76
N ARG A 28 5.97 -9.19 -13.73
CA ARG A 28 5.63 -8.42 -14.95
C ARG A 28 6.86 -7.73 -15.58
N ARG A 29 7.96 -7.56 -14.82
CA ARG A 29 9.25 -7.03 -15.26
C ARG A 29 10.23 -8.13 -15.68
N SER A 30 9.74 -9.37 -15.83
CA SER A 30 10.53 -10.55 -16.21
C SER A 30 11.66 -10.88 -15.24
N VAL A 31 11.53 -10.53 -13.97
CA VAL A 31 12.46 -10.95 -12.92
C VAL A 31 12.15 -12.40 -12.54
N ASP A 32 13.18 -13.25 -12.45
CA ASP A 32 13.03 -14.59 -11.88
C ASP A 32 12.81 -14.49 -10.37
N VAL A 33 11.52 -14.62 -9.97
CA VAL A 33 11.05 -14.46 -8.59
C VAL A 33 10.48 -15.76 -8.05
N ARG A 34 10.87 -16.09 -6.82
CA ARG A 34 10.23 -17.12 -6.01
C ARG A 34 9.59 -16.49 -4.80
N ILE A 35 8.42 -16.99 -4.40
CA ILE A 35 7.71 -16.54 -3.20
C ILE A 35 7.34 -17.74 -2.34
N ILE A 36 7.75 -17.73 -1.08
CA ILE A 36 7.54 -18.80 -0.11
C ILE A 36 6.67 -18.33 1.04
N ASP A 37 5.92 -19.25 1.62
CA ASP A 37 5.15 -19.00 2.85
C ASP A 37 5.19 -20.23 3.76
N ARG A 38 5.26 -19.97 5.08
CA ARG A 38 5.26 -21.03 6.10
C ARG A 38 3.91 -21.72 6.25
N SER A 39 2.81 -21.07 5.88
CA SER A 39 1.47 -21.63 5.97
C SER A 39 1.33 -22.85 5.05
N PRO A 40 0.68 -23.94 5.52
CA PRO A 40 0.45 -25.12 4.70
C PRO A 40 -0.66 -24.91 3.66
N ASP A 41 -1.50 -23.90 3.87
CA ASP A 41 -2.63 -23.53 3.01
C ASP A 41 -2.85 -22.01 3.02
N PHE A 42 -3.77 -21.53 2.18
CA PHE A 42 -4.15 -20.12 2.15
C PHE A 42 -5.28 -19.86 3.16
N PRO A 43 -5.03 -19.10 4.24
CA PRO A 43 -6.05 -18.83 5.24
C PRO A 43 -7.20 -18.01 4.67
N ARG A 44 -8.42 -18.33 5.06
CA ARG A 44 -9.64 -17.57 4.72
C ARG A 44 -10.04 -16.62 5.85
N SER A 45 -9.09 -15.82 6.30
CA SER A 45 -9.30 -14.87 7.38
C SER A 45 -8.80 -13.48 6.99
N SER A 46 -9.32 -12.45 7.64
CA SER A 46 -9.04 -11.06 7.28
C SER A 46 -8.61 -10.25 8.50
N ARG A 47 -7.43 -9.68 8.46
CA ARG A 47 -7.01 -8.64 9.41
C ARG A 47 -7.29 -7.24 8.90
N ALA A 48 -7.14 -7.02 7.59
CA ALA A 48 -7.45 -5.77 6.92
C ALA A 48 -8.82 -5.83 6.24
N LYS A 49 -9.48 -4.66 6.14
CA LYS A 49 -10.81 -4.54 5.54
C LYS A 49 -10.80 -4.14 4.06
N GLY A 50 -9.63 -3.75 3.53
CA GLY A 50 -9.47 -3.49 2.12
C GLY A 50 -8.52 -2.33 1.76
N PRO A 51 -8.30 -2.12 0.45
CA PRO A 51 -7.40 -1.10 -0.07
C PRO A 51 -8.03 0.30 0.03
N ASN A 52 -7.18 1.28 0.35
CA ASN A 52 -7.48 2.70 0.26
C ASN A 52 -7.33 3.22 -1.19
N PRO A 53 -7.70 4.47 -1.50
CA PRO A 53 -7.59 5.04 -2.84
C PRO A 53 -6.20 4.85 -3.48
N ARG A 54 -5.11 5.13 -2.77
CA ARG A 54 -3.76 4.95 -3.32
C ARG A 54 -3.43 3.49 -3.63
N SER A 55 -3.85 2.57 -2.78
CA SER A 55 -3.68 1.14 -3.05
C SER A 55 -4.54 0.66 -4.23
N LEU A 56 -5.71 1.27 -4.46
CA LEU A 56 -6.50 1.00 -5.66
C LEU A 56 -5.79 1.45 -6.94
N GLU A 57 -5.05 2.57 -6.90
CA GLU A 57 -4.20 3.01 -8.02
C GLU A 57 -3.08 1.99 -8.32
N VAL A 58 -2.42 1.46 -7.29
CA VAL A 58 -1.42 0.39 -7.46
C VAL A 58 -2.04 -0.87 -8.05
N LEU A 59 -3.24 -1.24 -7.60
CA LEU A 59 -3.98 -2.39 -8.13
C LEU A 59 -4.46 -2.17 -9.58
N ALA A 60 -4.74 -0.91 -9.96
CA ALA A 60 -5.05 -0.54 -11.35
C ALA A 60 -3.82 -0.69 -12.24
N ASP A 61 -2.67 -0.21 -11.79
CA ASP A 61 -1.40 -0.35 -12.51
C ASP A 61 -1.00 -1.83 -12.71
N LEU A 62 -1.28 -2.69 -11.72
CA LEU A 62 -1.08 -4.15 -11.82
C LEU A 62 -2.17 -4.86 -12.65
N GLY A 63 -3.21 -4.16 -13.12
CA GLY A 63 -4.28 -4.69 -13.96
C GLY A 63 -5.28 -5.59 -13.21
N VAL A 64 -5.45 -5.40 -11.90
CA VAL A 64 -6.35 -6.22 -11.08
C VAL A 64 -7.48 -5.45 -10.40
N VAL A 65 -7.52 -4.12 -10.54
CA VAL A 65 -8.47 -3.27 -9.83
C VAL A 65 -9.93 -3.61 -10.12
N ASP A 66 -10.28 -3.93 -11.36
CA ASP A 66 -11.67 -4.27 -11.72
C ASP A 66 -12.15 -5.54 -11.00
N ARG A 67 -11.28 -6.55 -10.89
CA ARG A 67 -11.57 -7.76 -10.10
C ARG A 67 -11.77 -7.42 -8.62
N VAL A 68 -10.99 -6.50 -8.06
CA VAL A 68 -11.10 -6.03 -6.67
C VAL A 68 -12.38 -5.22 -6.46
N LEU A 69 -12.72 -4.32 -7.39
CA LEU A 69 -13.96 -3.55 -7.36
C LEU A 69 -15.20 -4.45 -7.46
N ALA A 70 -15.15 -5.47 -8.32
CA ALA A 70 -16.24 -6.43 -8.47
C ALA A 70 -16.42 -7.35 -7.25
N ALA A 71 -15.31 -7.78 -6.62
CA ALA A 71 -15.35 -8.67 -5.47
C ALA A 71 -15.64 -7.97 -4.13
N GLY A 72 -15.41 -6.65 -4.07
CA GLY A 72 -15.62 -5.84 -2.88
C GLY A 72 -16.92 -5.01 -2.92
N SER A 73 -17.11 -4.18 -1.90
CA SER A 73 -18.19 -3.19 -1.81
C SER A 73 -17.66 -1.81 -1.48
N ALA A 74 -18.47 -0.77 -1.75
CA ALA A 74 -18.22 0.56 -1.21
C ALA A 74 -18.23 0.52 0.32
N PRO A 75 -17.60 1.49 1.02
CA PRO A 75 -17.78 1.66 2.45
C PRO A 75 -19.27 1.79 2.80
N LEU A 76 -19.63 1.27 3.96
CA LEU A 76 -20.99 1.28 4.44
C LEU A 76 -21.23 2.47 5.37
N PRO A 77 -22.44 3.03 5.41
CA PRO A 77 -22.82 3.92 6.51
C PRO A 77 -22.66 3.22 7.84
N MET A 78 -22.32 4.00 8.87
CA MET A 78 -22.08 3.52 10.23
C MET A 78 -23.28 3.87 11.09
N ARG A 79 -23.80 2.88 11.84
CA ARG A 79 -24.78 3.12 12.89
C ARG A 79 -24.14 2.91 14.25
N LYS A 80 -24.18 3.94 15.07
CA LYS A 80 -23.68 3.95 16.43
C LYS A 80 -24.81 3.73 17.40
N TYR A 81 -24.57 2.83 18.34
CA TYR A 81 -25.52 2.52 19.42
C TYR A 81 -24.87 2.88 20.77
N ARG A 82 -25.66 3.41 21.68
CA ARG A 82 -25.25 3.63 23.06
C ARG A 82 -26.21 2.91 23.98
N ASN A 83 -25.66 2.04 24.85
CA ASN A 83 -26.47 1.21 25.76
C ASN A 83 -27.58 0.44 25.00
N GLY A 84 -27.26 -0.13 23.85
CA GLY A 84 -28.19 -0.90 23.02
C GLY A 84 -29.15 -0.10 22.13
N LEU A 85 -29.24 1.23 22.30
CA LEU A 85 -30.16 2.09 21.53
C LEU A 85 -29.41 2.83 20.41
N PRO A 86 -29.99 3.01 19.20
CA PRO A 86 -29.45 3.85 18.17
C PRO A 86 -29.17 5.27 18.67
N ALA A 87 -27.96 5.77 18.52
CA ALA A 87 -27.55 7.08 18.99
C ALA A 87 -27.19 8.04 17.84
N ALA A 88 -26.51 7.56 16.79
CA ALA A 88 -26.14 8.36 15.63
C ALA A 88 -25.91 7.49 14.41
N ASP A 89 -26.21 8.03 13.23
CA ASP A 89 -25.79 7.49 11.93
C ASP A 89 -24.73 8.43 11.34
N ALA A 90 -23.71 7.86 10.69
CA ALA A 90 -22.64 8.60 10.02
C ALA A 90 -22.32 7.93 8.69
N ASP A 91 -22.15 8.73 7.65
CA ASP A 91 -21.64 8.29 6.36
C ASP A 91 -20.40 9.12 5.98
N PRO A 92 -19.19 8.69 6.41
CA PRO A 92 -17.97 9.46 6.21
C PRO A 92 -17.59 9.63 4.73
N TYR A 93 -18.19 8.84 3.85
CA TYR A 93 -17.93 8.86 2.41
C TYR A 93 -19.13 9.30 1.56
N GLY A 94 -20.27 9.61 2.17
CA GLY A 94 -21.50 9.95 1.45
C GLY A 94 -21.37 11.16 0.53
N ALA A 95 -20.57 12.15 0.94
CA ALA A 95 -20.27 13.34 0.15
C ALA A 95 -19.05 13.20 -0.77
N SER A 96 -18.29 12.09 -0.69
CA SER A 96 -17.12 11.86 -1.52
C SER A 96 -17.51 11.69 -2.98
N ARG A 97 -16.74 12.27 -3.88
CA ARG A 97 -16.90 12.14 -5.34
C ARG A 97 -15.54 11.99 -5.99
N PRO A 98 -15.40 11.15 -7.02
CA PRO A 98 -14.17 11.10 -7.81
C PRO A 98 -13.82 12.48 -8.35
N ALA A 99 -12.55 12.84 -8.24
CA ALA A 99 -12.01 14.04 -8.86
C ALA A 99 -11.30 13.67 -10.18
N PRO A 100 -11.16 14.61 -11.13
CA PRO A 100 -10.45 14.34 -12.37
C PRO A 100 -9.04 13.76 -12.15
N ASP A 101 -8.33 14.25 -11.16
CA ASP A 101 -6.97 13.87 -10.75
C ASP A 101 -6.88 12.68 -9.78
N ALA A 102 -8.04 12.20 -9.28
CA ALA A 102 -8.15 11.11 -8.33
C ALA A 102 -9.39 10.23 -8.61
N PRO A 103 -9.25 9.20 -9.45
CA PRO A 103 -10.39 8.38 -9.89
C PRO A 103 -11.00 7.53 -8.78
N TYR A 104 -10.23 7.23 -7.73
CA TYR A 104 -10.69 6.51 -6.55
C TYR A 104 -10.84 7.48 -5.37
N ASP A 105 -12.08 7.77 -5.00
CA ASP A 105 -12.43 8.75 -3.96
C ASP A 105 -12.62 8.13 -2.58
N ARG A 106 -12.69 6.80 -2.51
CA ARG A 106 -12.97 6.05 -1.27
C ARG A 106 -12.30 4.68 -1.26
N PRO A 107 -12.07 4.09 -0.06
CA PRO A 107 -11.56 2.72 0.03
C PRO A 107 -12.59 1.72 -0.50
N ARG A 108 -12.12 0.49 -0.72
CA ARG A 108 -12.96 -0.65 -1.07
C ARG A 108 -12.98 -1.65 0.06
N LEU A 109 -14.15 -2.02 0.56
CA LEU A 109 -14.27 -3.12 1.50
C LEU A 109 -14.16 -4.44 0.74
N ILE A 110 -13.19 -5.26 1.10
CA ILE A 110 -12.97 -6.60 0.54
C ILE A 110 -12.25 -7.45 1.58
N ALA A 111 -12.63 -8.71 1.71
CA ALA A 111 -11.90 -9.61 2.58
C ALA A 111 -10.43 -9.74 2.12
N GLN A 112 -9.47 -9.68 3.06
CA GLN A 112 -8.05 -9.75 2.74
C GLN A 112 -7.70 -11.01 1.94
N TRP A 113 -8.23 -12.18 2.35
CA TRP A 113 -8.01 -13.44 1.64
C TRP A 113 -8.50 -13.41 0.18
N ARG A 114 -9.57 -12.62 -0.10
CA ARG A 114 -10.09 -12.46 -1.46
C ARG A 114 -9.19 -11.56 -2.30
N LEU A 115 -8.65 -10.49 -1.72
CA LEU A 115 -7.63 -9.66 -2.36
C LEU A 115 -6.38 -10.49 -2.67
N GLU A 116 -5.90 -11.28 -1.71
CA GLU A 116 -4.76 -12.17 -1.89
C GLU A 116 -5.02 -13.23 -2.98
N GLU A 117 -6.23 -13.78 -3.06
CA GLU A 117 -6.61 -14.71 -4.12
C GLU A 117 -6.51 -14.05 -5.51
N ILE A 118 -7.05 -12.85 -5.68
CA ILE A 118 -6.97 -12.08 -6.94
C ILE A 118 -5.49 -11.83 -7.32
N LEU A 119 -4.65 -11.49 -6.35
CA LEU A 119 -3.21 -11.27 -6.59
C LEU A 119 -2.48 -12.58 -6.93
N ARG A 120 -2.82 -13.71 -6.29
CA ARG A 120 -2.25 -15.03 -6.64
C ARG A 120 -2.66 -15.46 -8.05
N ASP A 121 -3.91 -15.20 -8.44
CA ASP A 121 -4.37 -15.47 -9.80
C ASP A 121 -3.58 -14.64 -10.82
N ARG A 122 -3.36 -13.35 -10.53
CA ARG A 122 -2.53 -12.48 -11.36
C ARG A 122 -1.09 -12.96 -11.45
N LEU A 123 -0.51 -13.38 -10.32
CA LEU A 123 0.84 -13.92 -10.27
C LEU A 123 0.97 -15.20 -11.09
N ALA A 124 -0.04 -16.05 -11.06
CA ALA A 124 -0.09 -17.29 -11.84
C ALA A 124 -0.13 -17.04 -13.36
N GLU A 125 -0.69 -15.90 -13.82
CA GLU A 125 -0.65 -15.49 -15.23
C GLU A 125 0.80 -15.24 -15.72
N TYR A 126 1.73 -14.91 -14.82
CA TYR A 126 3.17 -14.81 -15.09
C TYR A 126 3.94 -16.13 -14.86
N GLY A 127 3.24 -17.24 -14.60
CA GLY A 127 3.86 -18.55 -14.35
C GLY A 127 4.44 -18.74 -12.95
N VAL A 128 4.26 -17.78 -12.03
CA VAL A 128 4.79 -17.84 -10.67
C VAL A 128 3.70 -18.30 -9.70
N ARG A 129 4.06 -19.18 -8.77
CA ARG A 129 3.16 -19.69 -7.72
C ARG A 129 3.81 -19.60 -6.34
N VAL A 130 2.99 -19.41 -5.31
CA VAL A 130 3.45 -19.42 -3.91
C VAL A 130 3.83 -20.83 -3.51
N GLU A 131 5.03 -20.99 -2.94
CA GLU A 131 5.51 -22.24 -2.36
C GLU A 131 5.11 -22.31 -0.87
N LEU A 132 3.99 -22.97 -0.60
CA LEU A 132 3.45 -23.13 0.75
C LEU A 132 4.25 -24.16 1.58
N GLY A 133 4.08 -24.14 2.91
CA GLY A 133 4.78 -25.01 3.85
C GLY A 133 6.30 -24.79 3.87
N SER A 134 6.76 -23.64 3.41
CA SER A 134 8.18 -23.31 3.25
C SER A 134 8.59 -22.24 4.26
N GLU A 135 8.91 -22.66 5.48
CA GLU A 135 9.29 -21.76 6.57
C GLU A 135 10.79 -21.41 6.52
N ALA A 136 11.12 -20.14 6.40
CA ALA A 136 12.49 -19.63 6.49
C ALA A 136 12.98 -19.61 7.95
N VAL A 137 14.03 -20.37 8.25
CA VAL A 137 14.59 -20.53 9.60
C VAL A 137 16.07 -20.15 9.70
N GLY A 138 16.75 -19.94 8.56
CA GLY A 138 18.15 -19.57 8.50
C GLY A 138 18.43 -18.60 7.35
N LEU A 139 19.42 -17.71 7.54
CA LEU A 139 19.83 -16.75 6.53
C LEU A 139 21.36 -16.57 6.56
N THR A 140 22.01 -16.86 5.45
CA THR A 140 23.46 -16.66 5.28
C THR A 140 23.71 -15.70 4.13
N ARG A 141 24.44 -14.61 4.39
CA ARG A 141 24.79 -13.60 3.39
C ARG A 141 26.16 -13.91 2.79
N HIS A 142 26.25 -13.88 1.47
CA HIS A 142 27.48 -13.98 0.68
C HIS A 142 27.75 -12.65 -0.03
N ALA A 143 28.86 -12.54 -0.72
CA ALA A 143 29.22 -11.30 -1.42
C ALA A 143 28.20 -10.93 -2.51
N ASP A 144 27.70 -11.91 -3.27
CA ASP A 144 26.85 -11.74 -4.45
C ASP A 144 25.46 -12.39 -4.31
N SER A 145 25.19 -13.10 -3.23
CA SER A 145 23.98 -13.87 -3.01
C SER A 145 23.62 -14.00 -1.52
N VAL A 146 22.45 -14.58 -1.27
CA VAL A 146 21.93 -14.92 0.05
C VAL A 146 21.41 -16.35 0.00
N THR A 147 21.73 -17.17 0.99
CA THR A 147 21.15 -18.50 1.17
C THR A 147 20.13 -18.47 2.31
N VAL A 148 18.90 -18.88 2.01
CA VAL A 148 17.83 -19.03 3.01
C VAL A 148 17.63 -20.51 3.30
N GLY A 149 17.82 -20.91 4.56
CA GLY A 149 17.55 -22.24 5.06
C GLY A 149 16.08 -22.40 5.43
N LEU A 150 15.46 -23.53 5.05
CA LEU A 150 14.08 -23.87 5.35
C LEU A 150 13.99 -24.88 6.51
N ALA A 151 12.86 -24.89 7.21
CA ALA A 151 12.61 -25.77 8.35
C ALA A 151 12.66 -27.28 7.99
N ASP A 152 12.42 -27.63 6.73
CA ASP A 152 12.49 -29.01 6.21
C ASP A 152 13.91 -29.45 5.81
N GLY A 153 14.93 -28.60 6.06
CA GLY A 153 16.34 -28.88 5.76
C GLY A 153 16.77 -28.48 4.35
N ARG A 154 15.86 -28.08 3.46
CA ARG A 154 16.21 -27.50 2.15
C ARG A 154 16.80 -26.10 2.30
N SER A 155 17.46 -25.62 1.26
CA SER A 155 17.91 -24.23 1.18
C SER A 155 17.62 -23.63 -0.21
N ILE A 156 17.44 -22.31 -0.24
CA ILE A 156 17.20 -21.54 -1.46
C ILE A 156 18.28 -20.46 -1.57
N GLY A 157 19.02 -20.47 -2.70
CA GLY A 157 19.94 -19.40 -3.07
C GLY A 157 19.19 -18.29 -3.82
N ALA A 158 19.45 -17.02 -3.48
CA ALA A 158 18.88 -15.86 -4.17
C ALA A 158 19.90 -14.73 -4.28
N ARG A 159 19.81 -13.92 -5.36
CA ARG A 159 20.64 -12.70 -5.44
C ARG A 159 20.17 -11.64 -4.45
N TYR A 160 18.86 -11.53 -4.23
CA TYR A 160 18.25 -10.68 -3.23
C TYR A 160 17.13 -11.43 -2.49
N VAL A 161 16.91 -11.07 -1.23
CA VAL A 161 15.83 -11.60 -0.39
C VAL A 161 14.98 -10.43 0.12
N VAL A 162 13.66 -10.55 0.07
CA VAL A 162 12.75 -9.56 0.65
C VAL A 162 11.87 -10.22 1.70
N GLY A 163 11.99 -9.79 2.95
CA GLY A 163 11.14 -10.21 4.05
C GLY A 163 9.82 -9.44 4.02
N CYS A 164 8.73 -10.16 3.66
CA CYS A 164 7.33 -9.71 3.74
C CYS A 164 6.55 -10.60 4.73
N ASP A 165 7.22 -11.12 5.75
CA ASP A 165 6.85 -12.23 6.62
C ASP A 165 6.13 -11.77 7.91
N GLY A 166 5.62 -10.55 7.90
CA GLY A 166 4.71 -10.03 8.92
C GLY A 166 5.40 -9.51 10.19
N GLY A 167 4.62 -9.02 11.16
CA GLY A 167 5.13 -8.31 12.34
C GLY A 167 6.10 -9.11 13.22
N HIS A 168 6.01 -10.44 13.19
CA HIS A 168 6.94 -11.34 13.90
C HIS A 168 8.15 -11.76 13.07
N SER A 169 8.39 -11.15 11.93
CA SER A 169 9.37 -11.46 10.89
C SER A 169 10.60 -12.23 11.38
N PRO A 170 10.76 -13.51 11.00
CA PRO A 170 12.01 -14.25 11.13
C PRO A 170 13.17 -13.59 10.36
N VAL A 171 12.92 -13.08 9.13
CA VAL A 171 13.95 -12.43 8.31
C VAL A 171 14.53 -11.23 9.04
N ARG A 172 13.70 -10.33 9.60
CA ARG A 172 14.18 -9.18 10.39
C ARG A 172 15.05 -9.63 11.57
N LYS A 173 14.61 -10.66 12.31
CA LYS A 173 15.35 -11.19 13.47
C LYS A 173 16.69 -11.80 13.06
N MET A 174 16.74 -12.56 11.99
CA MET A 174 17.99 -13.15 11.48
C MET A 174 18.98 -12.09 10.97
N LEU A 175 18.50 -10.92 10.58
CA LEU A 175 19.33 -9.77 10.20
C LEU A 175 19.88 -9.01 11.42
N GLY A 176 19.34 -9.22 12.62
CA GLY A 176 19.66 -8.44 13.81
C GLY A 176 19.16 -6.99 13.73
N VAL A 177 18.16 -6.72 12.89
CA VAL A 177 17.54 -5.40 12.74
C VAL A 177 16.64 -5.15 13.94
N THR A 178 16.79 -3.98 14.58
CA THR A 178 15.97 -3.60 15.74
C THR A 178 14.54 -3.28 15.30
N PHE A 179 13.60 -3.48 16.22
CA PHE A 179 12.18 -3.17 15.97
C PHE A 179 11.71 -2.25 17.07
N GLU A 180 11.99 -0.97 16.88
CA GLU A 180 11.79 0.08 17.88
C GLU A 180 10.32 0.45 18.02
N GLY A 181 9.94 0.89 19.22
CA GLY A 181 8.59 1.31 19.54
C GLY A 181 8.03 0.59 20.74
N ARG A 182 6.71 0.60 20.87
CA ARG A 182 6.01 0.05 22.04
C ARG A 182 4.89 -0.92 21.65
N THR A 183 4.59 -1.81 22.57
CA THR A 183 3.34 -2.58 22.60
C THR A 183 2.49 -2.03 23.73
N ALA A 184 1.30 -1.54 23.44
CA ALA A 184 0.36 -1.11 24.46
C ALA A 184 -0.37 -2.34 24.99
N GLU A 185 0.10 -2.90 26.09
CA GLU A 185 -0.46 -4.11 26.71
C GLU A 185 -1.85 -3.86 27.33
N ASP A 186 -2.11 -2.62 27.74
CA ASP A 186 -3.40 -2.13 28.24
C ASP A 186 -4.45 -1.94 27.13
N ARG A 187 -4.01 -1.88 25.88
CA ARG A 187 -4.83 -1.64 24.69
C ARG A 187 -4.92 -2.88 23.82
N MET A 188 -5.64 -3.86 24.33
CA MET A 188 -5.87 -5.12 23.67
C MET A 188 -7.28 -5.13 23.06
N MET A 189 -7.41 -5.68 21.87
CA MET A 189 -8.68 -5.97 21.22
C MET A 189 -8.74 -7.44 20.85
N VAL A 190 -9.94 -7.97 20.79
CA VAL A 190 -10.21 -9.26 20.13
C VAL A 190 -10.85 -8.98 18.78
N CYS A 191 -10.48 -9.73 17.77
CA CYS A 191 -11.04 -9.63 16.44
C CYS A 191 -11.25 -11.00 15.82
N GLY A 192 -12.24 -11.09 14.96
CA GLY A 192 -12.58 -12.35 14.30
C GLY A 192 -13.44 -12.16 13.07
N ASP A 193 -13.40 -13.19 12.22
CA ASP A 193 -14.34 -13.37 11.12
C ASP A 193 -15.42 -14.32 11.64
N VAL A 194 -16.63 -13.79 11.85
CA VAL A 194 -17.73 -14.52 12.50
C VAL A 194 -18.98 -14.55 11.61
N MET A 195 -19.83 -15.54 11.84
CA MET A 195 -21.14 -15.64 11.20
C MET A 195 -22.22 -15.17 12.19
N VAL A 196 -22.92 -14.07 11.85
CA VAL A 196 -24.01 -13.50 12.67
C VAL A 196 -25.24 -13.31 11.81
N ASP A 197 -26.38 -13.75 12.30
CA ASP A 197 -27.67 -13.64 11.61
C ASP A 197 -28.55 -12.53 12.18
N GLY A 198 -29.44 -11.99 11.32
CA GLY A 198 -30.49 -11.05 11.74
C GLY A 198 -30.04 -9.61 11.95
N LEU A 199 -28.88 -9.22 11.44
CA LEU A 199 -28.43 -7.83 11.39
C LEU A 199 -28.54 -7.26 9.96
N ASP A 200 -28.80 -5.97 9.85
CA ASP A 200 -28.80 -5.25 8.57
C ASP A 200 -27.38 -5.19 8.00
N ARG A 201 -27.16 -5.79 6.84
CA ARG A 201 -25.88 -5.85 6.16
C ARG A 201 -25.55 -4.59 5.33
N GLY A 202 -26.48 -3.65 5.23
CA GLY A 202 -26.26 -2.33 4.63
C GLY A 202 -25.57 -1.35 5.56
N ILE A 203 -25.23 -1.75 6.77
CA ILE A 203 -24.75 -0.89 7.83
C ILE A 203 -23.53 -1.51 8.51
N TRP A 204 -22.55 -0.69 8.87
CA TRP A 204 -21.49 -1.02 9.81
C TRP A 204 -21.99 -0.68 11.23
N HIS A 205 -22.28 -1.68 12.03
CA HIS A 205 -22.79 -1.51 13.39
C HIS A 205 -21.67 -1.30 14.40
N GLN A 206 -21.86 -0.33 15.31
CA GLN A 206 -20.89 0.03 16.35
C GLN A 206 -21.64 0.28 17.67
N TRP A 207 -21.47 -0.61 18.65
CA TRP A 207 -22.05 -0.47 19.99
C TRP A 207 -20.99 0.03 20.95
N PHE A 208 -21.39 0.98 21.77
CA PHE A 208 -20.56 1.59 22.81
C PHE A 208 -21.35 1.64 24.13
N ASP A 209 -20.71 1.27 25.22
CA ASP A 209 -21.19 1.43 26.57
C ASP A 209 -20.02 1.80 27.53
N GLU A 210 -20.28 1.85 28.83
CA GLU A 210 -19.28 2.22 29.85
C GLU A 210 -18.14 1.20 29.95
N ASP A 211 -18.40 -0.05 29.58
CA ASP A 211 -17.45 -1.17 29.67
C ASP A 211 -16.62 -1.41 28.40
N GLY A 212 -17.01 -0.79 27.27
CA GLY A 212 -16.27 -0.97 26.03
C GLY A 212 -17.06 -0.77 24.74
N ALA A 213 -16.65 -1.50 23.71
CA ALA A 213 -17.27 -1.42 22.39
C ALA A 213 -17.28 -2.78 21.68
N VAL A 214 -18.30 -3.00 20.85
CA VAL A 214 -18.38 -4.07 19.85
C VAL A 214 -18.66 -3.46 18.49
N MET A 215 -17.95 -3.91 17.49
CA MET A 215 -18.13 -3.48 16.09
C MET A 215 -18.34 -4.69 15.21
N LEU A 216 -19.33 -4.60 14.32
CA LEU A 216 -19.65 -5.61 13.30
C LEU A 216 -19.75 -4.92 11.94
N CYS A 217 -18.79 -5.23 11.05
CA CYS A 217 -18.82 -4.78 9.67
C CYS A 217 -19.05 -6.00 8.76
N PRO A 218 -20.03 -5.97 7.85
CA PRO A 218 -20.27 -7.08 6.93
C PRO A 218 -19.06 -7.39 6.06
N ILE A 219 -18.72 -8.66 5.90
CA ILE A 219 -17.69 -9.10 4.94
C ILE A 219 -18.35 -9.20 3.56
N PRO A 220 -17.92 -8.43 2.55
CA PRO A 220 -18.45 -8.49 1.21
C PRO A 220 -18.32 -9.88 0.59
N GLY A 221 -19.29 -10.25 -0.26
CA GLY A 221 -19.28 -11.57 -0.91
C GLY A 221 -19.66 -12.76 -0.02
N THR A 222 -19.98 -12.51 1.25
CA THR A 222 -20.46 -13.54 2.18
C THR A 222 -21.95 -13.34 2.51
N ARG A 223 -22.65 -14.43 2.87
CA ARG A 223 -24.09 -14.35 3.23
C ARG A 223 -24.32 -13.85 4.66
N SER A 224 -23.48 -14.30 5.62
CA SER A 224 -23.63 -14.00 7.07
C SER A 224 -22.29 -13.69 7.75
N GLY A 225 -21.21 -13.47 6.98
CA GLY A 225 -19.88 -13.17 7.51
C GLY A 225 -19.74 -11.71 7.96
N TRP A 226 -19.10 -11.50 9.10
CA TRP A 226 -18.85 -10.19 9.71
C TRP A 226 -17.44 -10.10 10.26
N TRP A 227 -16.78 -8.98 10.08
CA TRP A 227 -15.62 -8.62 10.87
C TRP A 227 -16.09 -8.17 12.26
N PHE A 228 -15.76 -8.96 13.26
CA PHE A 228 -16.02 -8.68 14.66
C PHE A 228 -14.79 -8.02 15.29
N GLN A 229 -15.01 -6.97 16.06
CA GLN A 229 -13.98 -6.30 16.86
C GLN A 229 -14.59 -5.88 18.20
N ALA A 230 -13.88 -6.18 19.31
CA ALA A 230 -14.32 -5.81 20.66
C ALA A 230 -13.11 -5.63 21.60
N GLY A 231 -13.33 -5.01 22.76
CA GLY A 231 -12.43 -5.17 23.89
C GLY A 231 -12.39 -6.65 24.33
N PRO A 232 -11.29 -7.13 24.94
CA PRO A 232 -11.24 -8.50 25.44
C PRO A 232 -12.19 -8.68 26.63
N GLU A 233 -12.83 -9.84 26.71
CA GLU A 233 -13.46 -10.29 27.96
C GLU A 233 -12.38 -10.43 29.05
N ARG A 234 -12.72 -10.09 30.29
CA ARG A 234 -11.80 -10.21 31.42
C ARG A 234 -12.38 -11.15 32.47
N ASP A 235 -11.52 -11.95 33.08
CA ASP A 235 -11.88 -12.81 34.20
C ASP A 235 -12.05 -12.01 35.51
N ALA A 236 -12.39 -12.72 36.58
CA ALA A 236 -12.57 -12.11 37.92
C ALA A 236 -11.29 -11.46 38.47
N ALA A 237 -10.11 -11.82 37.98
CA ALA A 237 -8.82 -11.21 38.34
C ALA A 237 -8.46 -10.03 37.42
N GLY A 238 -9.32 -9.70 36.43
CA GLY A 238 -9.08 -8.64 35.45
C GLY A 238 -8.16 -9.06 34.29
N ALA A 239 -7.74 -10.32 34.20
CA ALA A 239 -6.91 -10.81 33.13
C ALA A 239 -7.75 -11.06 31.84
N PRO A 240 -7.18 -10.81 30.64
CA PRO A 240 -7.91 -11.03 29.39
C PRO A 240 -8.15 -12.51 29.15
N VAL A 241 -9.39 -12.88 28.87
CA VAL A 241 -9.77 -14.25 28.48
C VAL A 241 -9.35 -14.50 27.03
N PRO A 242 -8.75 -15.68 26.72
CA PRO A 242 -8.43 -16.03 25.35
C PRO A 242 -9.65 -16.00 24.43
N PRO A 243 -9.53 -15.51 23.19
CA PRO A 243 -10.65 -15.42 22.27
C PRO A 243 -11.18 -16.81 21.91
N SER A 244 -12.50 -17.00 22.05
CA SER A 244 -13.23 -18.19 21.69
C SER A 244 -14.61 -17.80 21.13
N LEU A 245 -15.30 -18.71 20.45
CA LEU A 245 -16.67 -18.45 20.00
C LEU A 245 -17.58 -18.07 21.18
N GLU A 246 -17.41 -18.75 22.31
CA GLU A 246 -18.21 -18.50 23.52
C GLU A 246 -17.88 -17.14 24.16
N SER A 247 -16.61 -16.72 24.20
CA SER A 247 -16.25 -15.38 24.68
C SER A 247 -16.82 -14.30 23.74
N PHE A 248 -16.81 -14.50 22.43
CA PHE A 248 -17.40 -13.56 21.47
C PHE A 248 -18.93 -13.49 21.59
N ARG A 249 -19.59 -14.60 21.83
CA ARG A 249 -21.04 -14.63 22.12
C ARG A 249 -21.40 -13.85 23.38
N ARG A 250 -20.61 -14.00 24.45
CA ARG A 250 -20.81 -13.21 25.67
C ARG A 250 -20.59 -11.71 25.45
N LEU A 251 -19.51 -11.34 24.73
CA LEU A 251 -19.25 -9.95 24.36
C LEU A 251 -20.40 -9.37 23.49
N LEU A 252 -20.88 -10.15 22.50
CA LEU A 252 -22.01 -9.75 21.69
C LEU A 252 -23.23 -9.47 22.58
N THR A 253 -23.62 -10.42 23.44
CA THR A 253 -24.79 -10.26 24.31
C THR A 253 -24.63 -9.08 25.26
N LYS A 254 -23.47 -8.95 25.90
CA LYS A 254 -23.18 -7.90 26.87
C LYS A 254 -23.36 -6.49 26.29
N HIS A 255 -22.72 -6.22 25.14
CA HIS A 255 -22.65 -4.88 24.58
C HIS A 255 -23.80 -4.53 23.64
N THR A 256 -24.48 -5.54 23.07
CA THR A 256 -25.51 -5.29 22.04
C THR A 256 -26.91 -5.64 22.51
N GLY A 257 -27.05 -6.45 23.57
CA GLY A 257 -28.34 -7.03 24.00
C GLY A 257 -28.86 -8.14 23.08
N LEU A 258 -28.13 -8.48 22.01
CA LEU A 258 -28.55 -9.54 21.10
C LEU A 258 -28.25 -10.93 21.71
N PRO A 259 -29.09 -11.95 21.45
CA PRO A 259 -28.79 -13.30 21.86
C PRO A 259 -27.47 -13.81 21.26
N GLY A 260 -26.61 -14.41 22.10
CA GLY A 260 -25.29 -14.88 21.68
C GLY A 260 -25.34 -16.00 20.63
N ASP A 261 -26.42 -16.79 20.60
CA ASP A 261 -26.66 -17.86 19.64
C ASP A 261 -26.86 -17.37 18.19
N ARG A 262 -27.15 -16.08 17.99
CA ARG A 262 -27.10 -15.45 16.65
C ARG A 262 -25.72 -15.54 16.02
N MET A 263 -24.64 -15.67 16.81
CA MET A 263 -23.29 -15.94 16.33
C MET A 263 -23.07 -17.45 16.28
N SER A 264 -23.15 -18.01 15.08
CA SER A 264 -23.13 -19.46 14.87
C SER A 264 -21.71 -20.05 14.74
N ARG A 265 -20.76 -19.29 14.19
CA ARG A 265 -19.41 -19.77 13.85
C ARG A 265 -18.40 -18.63 13.86
N ALA A 266 -17.12 -18.96 14.12
CA ALA A 266 -15.98 -18.08 13.92
C ALA A 266 -14.92 -18.79 13.09
N GLU A 267 -14.42 -18.13 12.03
CA GLU A 267 -13.34 -18.63 11.17
C GLU A 267 -11.97 -18.09 11.59
N LEU A 268 -11.96 -16.90 12.20
CA LEU A 268 -10.79 -16.29 12.83
C LEU A 268 -11.13 -15.95 14.27
N LEU A 269 -10.27 -16.32 15.18
CA LEU A 269 -10.28 -15.91 16.59
C LEU A 269 -8.88 -15.39 16.91
N SER A 270 -8.74 -14.09 17.10
CA SER A 270 -7.44 -13.47 17.29
C SER A 270 -7.47 -12.40 18.37
N THR A 271 -6.40 -12.34 19.15
CA THR A 271 -6.10 -11.20 19.99
C THR A 271 -5.21 -10.24 19.23
N TYR A 272 -5.62 -9.00 19.14
CA TYR A 272 -4.85 -7.92 18.58
C TYR A 272 -4.30 -7.06 19.73
N ARG A 273 -2.98 -7.02 19.85
CA ARG A 273 -2.29 -6.05 20.71
C ARG A 273 -1.90 -4.87 19.85
N VAL A 274 -2.16 -3.67 20.37
CA VAL A 274 -1.73 -2.45 19.67
C VAL A 274 -0.21 -2.40 19.71
N ASN A 275 0.38 -2.70 18.56
CA ASN A 275 1.81 -2.57 18.32
C ASN A 275 2.06 -1.32 17.49
N GLU A 276 2.96 -0.48 17.96
CA GLU A 276 3.45 0.71 17.30
C GLU A 276 4.97 0.57 17.22
N ARG A 277 5.46 -0.10 16.17
CA ARG A 277 6.89 -0.43 16.02
C ARG A 277 7.35 -0.28 14.59
N MET A 278 8.62 0.09 14.41
CA MET A 278 9.26 0.11 13.10
C MET A 278 10.70 -0.37 13.18
N ALA A 279 11.19 -0.93 12.09
CA ALA A 279 12.58 -1.30 11.93
C ALA A 279 13.46 -0.04 11.80
N ASP A 280 14.66 -0.09 12.38
CA ASP A 280 15.64 1.00 12.31
C ASP A 280 16.26 1.13 10.90
N ARG A 281 16.13 0.08 10.10
CA ARG A 281 16.55 0.04 8.68
C ARG A 281 15.72 -0.96 7.89
N TYR A 282 15.57 -0.69 6.58
CA TYR A 282 14.80 -1.53 5.67
C TYR A 282 15.70 -2.37 4.76
N ARG A 283 17.01 -2.10 4.75
CA ARG A 283 17.99 -2.80 3.93
C ARG A 283 19.23 -3.20 4.72
N VAL A 284 19.69 -4.44 4.56
CA VAL A 284 20.98 -4.93 5.04
C VAL A 284 21.66 -5.70 3.90
N GLY A 285 22.45 -4.99 3.11
CA GLY A 285 23.10 -5.54 1.92
C GLY A 285 22.10 -5.99 0.86
N ARG A 286 21.98 -7.30 0.64
CA ARG A 286 21.08 -7.91 -0.35
C ARG A 286 19.75 -8.39 0.25
N VAL A 287 19.46 -8.05 1.50
CA VAL A 287 18.22 -8.41 2.17
C VAL A 287 17.45 -7.15 2.53
N LEU A 288 16.17 -7.11 2.16
CA LEU A 288 15.27 -5.97 2.40
C LEU A 288 14.05 -6.41 3.21
N LEU A 289 13.39 -5.46 3.85
CA LEU A 289 12.16 -5.67 4.62
C LEU A 289 11.06 -4.78 4.04
N ALA A 290 9.82 -5.29 3.99
CA ALA A 290 8.66 -4.55 3.52
C ALA A 290 7.38 -4.93 4.29
N GLY A 291 6.44 -4.00 4.40
CA GLY A 291 5.18 -4.18 5.12
C GLY A 291 5.38 -4.44 6.60
N ASP A 292 4.57 -5.30 7.19
CA ASP A 292 4.59 -5.59 8.63
C ASP A 292 5.96 -6.13 9.12
N ALA A 293 6.81 -6.65 8.24
CA ALA A 293 8.18 -7.02 8.59
C ALA A 293 9.04 -5.80 8.94
N ALA A 294 8.75 -4.64 8.33
CA ALA A 294 9.44 -3.38 8.53
C ALA A 294 8.72 -2.45 9.53
N HIS A 295 7.40 -2.46 9.60
CA HIS A 295 6.60 -1.57 10.44
C HIS A 295 5.24 -2.15 10.78
N VAL A 296 4.77 -1.93 11.99
CA VAL A 296 3.42 -2.27 12.45
C VAL A 296 2.78 -1.06 13.12
N PHE A 297 1.52 -0.83 12.79
CA PHE A 297 0.77 0.33 13.23
C PHE A 297 -0.44 -0.07 14.07
N SER A 298 -1.02 0.89 14.78
CA SER A 298 -2.33 0.74 15.38
C SER A 298 -3.40 0.43 14.31
N VAL A 299 -4.49 -0.24 14.69
CA VAL A 299 -5.63 -0.52 13.76
C VAL A 299 -6.37 0.74 13.34
N ALA A 300 -6.19 1.85 14.06
CA ALA A 300 -6.82 3.11 13.75
C ALA A 300 -6.41 3.60 12.36
N GLY A 301 -7.39 3.90 11.51
CA GLY A 301 -7.16 4.36 10.14
C GLY A 301 -6.95 3.27 9.08
N GLY A 302 -6.71 1.99 9.45
CA GLY A 302 -6.57 0.89 8.49
C GLY A 302 -5.37 1.03 7.54
N LEU A 303 -4.26 1.63 7.98
CA LEU A 303 -3.15 2.02 7.12
C LEU A 303 -2.09 0.91 6.94
N GLY A 304 -1.99 -0.10 7.81
CA GLY A 304 -0.90 -1.10 7.80
C GLY A 304 -0.75 -1.82 6.45
N MET A 305 -1.78 -2.51 5.99
CA MET A 305 -1.77 -3.19 4.70
C MET A 305 -1.49 -2.22 3.54
N ASN A 306 -2.09 -1.03 3.58
CA ASN A 306 -1.97 -0.03 2.53
C ASN A 306 -0.55 0.55 2.44
N THR A 307 0.14 0.75 3.56
CA THR A 307 1.54 1.15 3.60
C THR A 307 2.44 0.06 3.03
N GLY A 308 2.19 -1.21 3.38
CA GLY A 308 2.94 -2.36 2.83
C GLY A 308 2.75 -2.56 1.33
N ILE A 309 1.55 -2.30 0.78
CA ILE A 309 1.30 -2.29 -0.68
C ILE A 309 2.17 -1.22 -1.36
N GLN A 310 2.25 -0.03 -0.78
CA GLN A 310 3.08 1.05 -1.30
C GLN A 310 4.58 0.77 -1.17
N ASP A 311 5.02 0.11 -0.09
CA ASP A 311 6.41 -0.33 0.05
C ASP A 311 6.81 -1.26 -1.10
N ALA A 312 5.97 -2.27 -1.36
CA ALA A 312 6.20 -3.24 -2.42
C ALA A 312 6.27 -2.58 -3.80
N PHE A 313 5.39 -1.62 -4.08
CA PHE A 313 5.34 -0.93 -5.35
C PHE A 313 6.51 0.05 -5.55
N ASN A 314 6.97 0.70 -4.47
CA ASN A 314 8.16 1.54 -4.48
C ASN A 314 9.44 0.71 -4.68
N LEU A 315 9.53 -0.47 -4.05
CA LEU A 315 10.70 -1.35 -4.12
C LEU A 315 10.81 -2.08 -5.46
N GLY A 316 9.69 -2.54 -6.02
CA GLY A 316 9.66 -3.51 -7.11
C GLY A 316 10.41 -3.05 -8.35
N TRP A 317 10.19 -1.83 -8.82
CA TRP A 317 10.88 -1.30 -10.00
C TRP A 317 12.37 -1.05 -9.77
N LYS A 318 12.76 -0.59 -8.58
CA LYS A 318 14.15 -0.36 -8.19
C LYS A 318 14.91 -1.68 -8.16
N LEU A 319 14.33 -2.68 -7.51
CA LEU A 319 14.92 -4.02 -7.42
C LEU A 319 15.03 -4.68 -8.79
N ALA A 320 14.02 -4.54 -9.65
CA ALA A 320 14.06 -5.07 -11.01
C ALA A 320 15.21 -4.47 -11.84
N LEU A 321 15.42 -3.16 -11.80
CA LEU A 321 16.53 -2.51 -12.52
C LEU A 321 17.89 -2.98 -12.00
N VAL A 322 18.07 -3.10 -10.69
CA VAL A 322 19.31 -3.56 -10.08
C VAL A 322 19.59 -5.03 -10.42
N VAL A 323 18.57 -5.88 -10.37
CA VAL A 323 18.71 -7.32 -10.70
C VAL A 323 19.02 -7.51 -12.17
N ALA A 324 18.44 -6.69 -13.05
CA ALA A 324 18.74 -6.70 -14.48
C ALA A 324 20.14 -6.12 -14.83
N GLY A 325 20.88 -5.61 -13.84
CA GLY A 325 22.18 -4.94 -14.06
C GLY A 325 22.05 -3.57 -14.76
N ARG A 326 20.85 -2.98 -14.77
CA ARG A 326 20.56 -1.69 -15.41
C ARG A 326 20.68 -0.51 -14.45
N ALA A 327 20.83 -0.77 -13.14
CA ALA A 327 21.10 0.24 -12.13
C ALA A 327 22.09 -0.29 -11.10
N ALA A 328 22.87 0.63 -10.51
CA ALA A 328 23.74 0.29 -9.39
C ALA A 328 22.97 -0.16 -8.17
N PRO A 329 23.53 -1.03 -7.32
CA PRO A 329 22.90 -1.45 -6.08
C PRO A 329 22.50 -0.31 -5.13
N GLY A 330 23.15 0.88 -5.24
CA GLY A 330 22.81 2.08 -4.49
C GLY A 330 21.40 2.62 -4.76
N LEU A 331 20.78 2.30 -5.90
CA LEU A 331 19.38 2.67 -6.15
C LEU A 331 18.45 2.09 -5.07
N LEU A 332 18.78 0.95 -4.48
CA LEU A 332 17.98 0.32 -3.42
C LEU A 332 18.05 1.08 -2.08
N ASP A 333 19.04 1.95 -1.87
CA ASP A 333 19.12 2.78 -0.66
C ASP A 333 17.99 3.80 -0.65
N THR A 334 17.57 4.28 -1.83
CA THR A 334 16.44 5.20 -1.96
C THR A 334 15.10 4.59 -1.53
N TYR A 335 14.97 3.26 -1.47
CA TYR A 335 13.80 2.62 -0.89
C TYR A 335 13.66 2.95 0.60
N GLU A 336 14.73 2.77 1.36
CA GLU A 336 14.77 3.11 2.79
C GLU A 336 14.59 4.62 3.00
N GLU A 337 15.31 5.46 2.24
CA GLU A 337 15.24 6.92 2.32
C GLU A 337 13.83 7.46 2.06
N GLU A 338 13.06 6.83 1.19
CA GLU A 338 11.70 7.23 0.87
C GLU A 338 10.67 6.63 1.84
N ARG A 339 10.78 5.34 2.20
CA ARG A 339 9.73 4.63 2.91
C ARG A 339 9.81 4.67 4.43
N LEU A 340 11.02 4.77 5.00
CA LEU A 340 11.19 4.84 6.44
C LEU A 340 10.56 6.12 7.04
N PRO A 341 10.75 7.34 6.46
CA PRO A 341 10.07 8.54 6.96
C PRO A 341 8.53 8.46 6.86
N VAL A 342 8.00 7.83 5.79
CA VAL A 342 6.55 7.61 5.64
C VAL A 342 6.01 6.69 6.73
N ALA A 343 6.73 5.61 7.05
CA ALA A 343 6.33 4.72 8.14
C ALA A 343 6.37 5.44 9.50
N ALA A 344 7.39 6.24 9.78
CA ALA A 344 7.49 7.04 11.01
C ALA A 344 6.31 8.02 11.15
N TRP A 345 5.97 8.71 10.07
CA TRP A 345 4.80 9.60 10.05
C TRP A 345 3.48 8.82 10.25
N THR A 346 3.31 7.69 9.56
CA THR A 346 2.12 6.84 9.69
C THR A 346 1.96 6.32 11.12
N LEU A 347 3.09 5.98 11.76
CA LEU A 347 3.11 5.55 13.17
C LEU A 347 2.57 6.65 14.09
N GLY A 348 3.06 7.88 13.94
CA GLY A 348 2.58 9.04 14.69
C GLY A 348 1.08 9.30 14.48
N LEU A 349 0.65 9.32 13.24
CA LEU A 349 -0.74 9.56 12.85
C LEU A 349 -1.69 8.51 13.44
N THR A 350 -1.39 7.23 13.27
CA THR A 350 -2.26 6.15 13.77
C THR A 350 -2.32 6.08 15.30
N ALA A 351 -1.23 6.45 15.98
CA ALA A 351 -1.19 6.58 17.44
C ALA A 351 -2.08 7.72 17.96
N GLU A 352 -2.07 8.87 17.27
CA GLU A 352 -2.93 10.01 17.57
C GLU A 352 -4.41 9.69 17.34
N GLN A 353 -4.73 9.08 16.20
CA GLN A 353 -6.09 8.64 15.89
C GLN A 353 -6.63 7.66 16.93
N LEU A 354 -5.83 6.68 17.35
CA LEU A 354 -6.25 5.74 18.37
C LEU A 354 -6.55 6.46 19.69
N ARG A 355 -5.73 7.43 20.09
CA ARG A 355 -6.01 8.24 21.31
C ARG A 355 -7.33 8.97 21.18
N THR A 356 -7.57 9.66 20.06
CA THR A 356 -8.82 10.37 19.80
C THR A 356 -10.04 9.46 19.89
N VAL A 357 -9.96 8.25 19.30
CA VAL A 357 -11.04 7.24 19.39
C VAL A 357 -11.28 6.80 20.83
N LEU A 358 -10.22 6.50 21.58
CA LEU A 358 -10.34 6.02 22.96
C LEU A 358 -10.88 7.10 23.90
N ASP A 359 -10.51 8.35 23.69
CA ASP A 359 -11.02 9.48 24.49
C ASP A 359 -12.49 9.75 24.14
N ALA A 360 -12.88 9.69 22.86
CA ALA A 360 -14.26 9.81 22.43
C ALA A 360 -15.19 8.72 23.00
N ILE A 361 -14.69 7.50 23.20
CA ILE A 361 -15.45 6.40 23.83
C ILE A 361 -15.73 6.71 25.31
N LYS A 362 -14.82 7.38 26.01
CA LYS A 362 -14.94 7.69 27.44
C LYS A 362 -15.89 8.85 27.75
N GLU A 363 -16.11 9.75 26.79
CA GLU A 363 -16.97 10.92 27.02
C GLU A 363 -18.47 10.54 27.00
N PRO A 364 -19.24 10.79 28.08
CA PRO A 364 -20.67 10.56 28.10
C PRO A 364 -21.39 11.48 27.08
N GLY A 365 -21.85 10.91 25.96
CA GLY A 365 -22.58 11.63 24.92
C GLY A 365 -21.75 12.43 23.91
N GLY A 366 -20.42 12.46 24.06
CA GLY A 366 -19.51 13.16 23.15
C GLY A 366 -18.74 12.25 22.21
N GLY A 367 -18.20 12.81 21.13
CA GLY A 367 -17.09 12.23 20.37
C GLY A 367 -17.39 11.12 19.37
N LEU A 368 -18.60 10.63 19.25
CA LEU A 368 -18.94 9.60 18.26
C LEU A 368 -18.75 10.09 16.81
N ASP A 369 -18.79 11.39 16.57
CA ASP A 369 -18.58 11.99 15.25
C ASP A 369 -17.09 12.10 14.87
N THR A 370 -16.21 12.06 15.88
CA THR A 370 -14.76 12.22 15.73
C THR A 370 -14.06 10.93 15.29
N VAL A 371 -14.70 9.77 15.48
CA VAL A 371 -14.07 8.44 15.33
C VAL A 371 -13.75 8.08 13.88
N VAL A 372 -14.36 8.75 12.90
CA VAL A 372 -14.06 8.51 11.50
C VAL A 372 -14.13 9.81 10.72
N THR A 373 -13.06 10.55 10.68
CA THR A 373 -12.89 11.57 9.66
C THR A 373 -12.11 10.98 8.48
N ALA A 374 -12.70 11.02 7.30
CA ALA A 374 -12.11 10.57 6.03
C ALA A 374 -10.77 11.27 5.68
N LYS A 375 -10.39 12.31 6.42
CA LYS A 375 -9.18 13.09 6.21
C LYS A 375 -7.85 12.35 6.43
N THR A 376 -7.88 11.15 6.99
CA THR A 376 -6.67 10.44 7.44
C THR A 376 -6.28 9.24 6.58
N MET A 377 -6.94 9.03 5.44
CA MET A 377 -6.49 8.05 4.44
C MET A 377 -5.46 8.63 3.47
N GLY A 378 -4.73 9.63 3.91
CA GLY A 378 -3.74 10.36 3.13
C GLY A 378 -2.48 9.57 2.83
N LEU A 379 -1.85 10.00 1.80
CA LEU A 379 -0.69 9.48 1.11
C LEU A 379 0.65 9.68 1.86
N GLY A 380 0.69 9.94 3.13
CA GLY A 380 1.91 10.31 3.86
C GLY A 380 2.08 11.83 3.95
N PRO A 381 3.16 12.34 4.54
CA PRO A 381 3.42 13.77 4.61
C PRO A 381 3.48 14.31 3.18
N ASP A 382 2.53 15.16 2.81
CA ASP A 382 2.38 15.78 1.48
C ASP A 382 2.17 14.83 0.28
N GLY A 383 1.95 13.53 0.51
CA GLY A 383 1.63 12.56 -0.55
C GLY A 383 2.80 12.11 -1.43
N GLY A 384 4.06 12.37 -1.05
CA GLY A 384 5.22 12.05 -1.89
C GLY A 384 6.55 12.01 -1.15
N TYR A 385 7.64 12.05 -1.93
CA TYR A 385 9.04 11.98 -1.48
C TYR A 385 9.86 13.19 -1.95
N PRO A 386 9.48 14.44 -1.61
CA PRO A 386 10.19 15.64 -2.11
C PRO A 386 11.64 15.72 -1.62
N TRP A 387 11.99 15.00 -0.56
CA TRP A 387 13.35 14.88 -0.02
C TRP A 387 14.22 13.83 -0.72
N SER A 388 13.60 12.99 -1.58
CA SER A 388 14.32 11.90 -2.26
C SER A 388 15.35 12.44 -3.25
N PRO A 389 16.54 11.81 -3.36
CA PRO A 389 17.51 12.12 -4.42
C PRO A 389 16.95 11.82 -5.82
N LEU A 390 15.84 11.06 -5.91
CA LEU A 390 15.11 10.79 -7.14
C LEU A 390 14.04 11.84 -7.47
N SER A 391 13.97 12.94 -6.72
CA SER A 391 12.99 14.02 -6.92
C SER A 391 13.71 15.29 -7.38
N ARG A 392 13.51 15.68 -8.64
CA ARG A 392 14.19 16.81 -9.26
C ARG A 392 13.21 17.77 -9.94
N ASP A 393 13.23 19.04 -9.55
CA ASP A 393 12.44 20.12 -10.17
C ASP A 393 13.37 21.22 -10.66
N THR A 394 13.61 21.30 -11.97
CA THR A 394 14.51 22.30 -12.57
C THR A 394 13.79 23.61 -12.91
N ARG A 395 12.46 23.71 -12.71
CA ARG A 395 11.72 24.96 -12.85
C ARG A 395 12.08 25.95 -11.74
N ARG A 396 12.53 25.44 -10.59
CA ARG A 396 12.88 26.23 -9.40
C ARG A 396 14.39 26.42 -9.35
N THR A 397 14.84 27.67 -9.42
CA THR A 397 16.24 28.01 -9.13
C THR A 397 16.57 27.64 -7.69
N ALA A 398 17.79 27.15 -7.42
CA ALA A 398 18.27 26.54 -6.19
C ALA A 398 18.19 27.40 -4.89
N HIS A 399 17.49 28.54 -4.90
CA HIS A 399 17.48 29.52 -3.82
C HIS A 399 16.08 29.93 -3.32
N SER A 400 15.03 29.14 -3.59
CA SER A 400 13.75 29.40 -2.92
C SER A 400 13.54 28.34 -1.85
N PRO A 401 13.81 28.62 -0.54
CA PRO A 401 13.37 27.73 0.52
C PRO A 401 11.85 27.58 0.39
N ALA A 402 11.33 26.37 0.52
CA ALA A 402 9.91 26.17 0.68
C ALA A 402 9.47 27.01 1.89
N ASP A 403 8.71 28.07 1.66
CA ASP A 403 8.10 28.84 2.73
C ASP A 403 7.02 27.92 3.37
N PRO A 404 7.20 27.44 4.59
CA PRO A 404 6.22 26.60 5.26
C PRO A 404 4.90 27.34 5.54
N ALA A 405 4.84 28.67 5.29
CA ALA A 405 3.66 29.50 5.46
C ALA A 405 2.77 29.56 4.20
N THR A 406 3.22 29.11 3.04
CA THR A 406 2.34 28.94 1.88
C THR A 406 1.60 27.61 2.04
N GLY A 407 0.26 27.69 2.16
CA GLY A 407 -0.64 26.53 2.26
C GLY A 407 -0.39 25.46 1.20
N PRO A 408 -1.16 24.36 1.18
CA PRO A 408 -0.90 23.22 0.30
C PRO A 408 -0.66 23.73 -1.12
N ALA A 409 0.49 23.37 -1.69
CA ALA A 409 0.89 23.80 -3.02
C ALA A 409 -0.24 23.42 -4.01
N THR A 410 -0.74 24.39 -4.77
CA THR A 410 -1.81 24.16 -5.75
C THR A 410 -1.34 23.32 -6.94
N SER A 411 -0.04 23.03 -7.02
CA SER A 411 0.60 22.25 -8.10
C SER A 411 1.55 21.21 -7.52
N PRO A 412 1.64 20.01 -8.10
CA PRO A 412 2.53 18.96 -7.62
C PRO A 412 4.01 19.34 -7.82
N ARG A 413 4.84 18.79 -6.95
CA ARG A 413 6.31 18.91 -6.98
C ARG A 413 6.93 17.58 -7.41
N ALA A 414 8.18 17.60 -7.80
CA ALA A 414 8.93 16.35 -7.94
C ALA A 414 8.95 15.61 -6.60
N GLY A 415 8.72 14.31 -6.66
CA GLY A 415 8.51 13.43 -5.51
C GLY A 415 7.04 13.19 -5.17
N ASP A 416 6.13 14.07 -5.56
CA ASP A 416 4.70 13.90 -5.28
C ASP A 416 4.10 12.77 -6.15
N ARG A 417 2.97 12.23 -5.71
CA ARG A 417 2.15 11.34 -6.54
C ARG A 417 1.79 12.07 -7.83
N ALA A 418 2.00 11.42 -8.97
CA ALA A 418 1.56 11.95 -10.26
C ALA A 418 0.02 11.97 -10.31
N PRO A 419 -0.62 13.14 -10.53
CA PRO A 419 -2.06 13.24 -10.70
C PRO A 419 -2.54 12.48 -11.93
N ASP A 420 -3.76 11.91 -11.85
CA ASP A 420 -4.47 11.43 -13.02
C ASP A 420 -5.19 12.60 -13.73
N ALA A 421 -5.64 12.39 -14.96
CA ALA A 421 -6.57 13.29 -15.63
C ALA A 421 -7.31 12.57 -16.77
N PRO A 422 -8.60 12.87 -16.99
CA PRO A 422 -9.30 12.43 -18.19
C PRO A 422 -8.84 13.25 -19.39
N CYS A 423 -8.53 12.55 -20.46
CA CYS A 423 -8.11 13.11 -21.75
C CYS A 423 -8.84 12.38 -22.89
N LEU A 424 -8.57 12.79 -24.13
CA LEU A 424 -8.91 12.03 -25.32
C LEU A 424 -7.62 11.57 -26.02
N ASP A 425 -7.58 10.35 -26.49
CA ASP A 425 -6.52 9.90 -27.41
C ASP A 425 -6.53 10.76 -28.67
N SER A 426 -5.40 11.35 -29.00
CA SER A 426 -5.30 12.34 -30.10
C SER A 426 -5.51 11.74 -31.50
N THR A 427 -5.34 10.42 -31.63
CA THR A 427 -5.46 9.71 -32.89
C THR A 427 -6.88 9.19 -33.12
N THR A 428 -7.48 8.59 -32.09
CA THR A 428 -8.77 7.91 -32.17
C THR A 428 -9.95 8.75 -31.69
N GLY A 429 -9.69 9.77 -30.86
CA GLY A 429 -10.70 10.54 -30.14
C GLY A 429 -11.37 9.78 -29.00
N ALA A 430 -10.90 8.58 -28.69
CA ALA A 430 -11.44 7.78 -27.60
C ALA A 430 -11.09 8.36 -26.22
N PRO A 431 -11.96 8.19 -25.20
CA PRO A 431 -11.61 8.53 -23.83
C PRO A 431 -10.35 7.79 -23.38
N ALA A 432 -9.45 8.52 -22.71
CA ALA A 432 -8.21 8.01 -22.15
C ALA A 432 -7.91 8.69 -20.81
N ARG A 433 -7.05 8.10 -20.00
CA ARG A 433 -6.61 8.68 -18.73
C ARG A 433 -5.08 8.64 -18.61
N LEU A 434 -4.50 9.58 -17.88
CA LEU A 434 -3.06 9.60 -17.64
C LEU A 434 -2.59 8.32 -16.91
N PHE A 435 -3.38 7.78 -15.98
CA PHE A 435 -3.03 6.52 -15.30
C PHE A 435 -2.95 5.32 -16.24
N GLU A 436 -3.69 5.30 -17.32
CA GLU A 436 -3.57 4.26 -18.36
C GLU A 436 -2.23 4.37 -19.10
N VAL A 437 -1.73 5.58 -19.27
CA VAL A 437 -0.41 5.84 -19.87
C VAL A 437 0.73 5.49 -18.90
N PHE A 438 0.54 5.70 -17.60
CA PHE A 438 1.55 5.35 -16.58
C PHE A 438 1.63 3.84 -16.34
N ALA A 439 0.51 3.13 -16.55
CA ALA A 439 0.41 1.71 -16.23
C ALA A 439 1.46 0.88 -16.97
N GLY A 440 2.34 0.22 -16.20
CA GLY A 440 3.35 -0.66 -16.76
C GLY A 440 4.74 -0.51 -16.14
N PRO A 441 5.70 -1.33 -16.60
CA PRO A 441 7.04 -1.41 -16.01
C PRO A 441 8.02 -0.34 -16.57
N HIS A 442 7.55 0.84 -16.95
CA HIS A 442 8.33 1.88 -17.62
C HIS A 442 8.23 3.22 -16.88
N PHE A 443 9.19 4.11 -17.14
CA PHE A 443 9.01 5.53 -16.89
C PHE A 443 8.06 6.13 -17.93
N THR A 444 7.31 7.17 -17.56
CA THR A 444 6.47 7.90 -18.51
C THR A 444 6.93 9.34 -18.58
N LEU A 445 7.29 9.82 -19.77
CA LEU A 445 7.57 11.23 -20.01
C LEU A 445 6.34 11.91 -20.60
N LEU A 446 5.70 12.76 -19.80
CA LEU A 446 4.65 13.64 -20.28
C LEU A 446 5.26 14.94 -20.81
N GLY A 447 4.83 15.36 -22.00
CA GLY A 447 5.17 16.67 -22.55
C GLY A 447 3.91 17.52 -22.70
N PHE A 448 3.80 18.58 -21.93
CA PHE A 448 2.67 19.51 -22.01
C PHE A 448 3.00 20.64 -23.00
N GLY A 449 2.21 20.72 -24.08
CA GLY A 449 2.30 21.75 -25.10
C GLY A 449 3.26 21.44 -26.25
N PRO A 450 3.14 22.18 -27.39
CA PRO A 450 3.81 21.86 -28.64
C PRO A 450 5.33 21.95 -28.60
N GLY A 451 5.90 22.78 -27.75
CA GLY A 451 7.36 22.92 -27.60
C GLY A 451 8.06 21.69 -27.05
N THR A 452 7.31 20.71 -26.49
CA THR A 452 7.88 19.46 -25.94
C THR A 452 8.12 18.38 -26.97
N ALA A 453 7.55 18.48 -28.18
CA ALA A 453 7.52 17.40 -29.17
C ALA A 453 8.92 16.89 -29.57
N GLN A 454 9.94 17.75 -29.62
CA GLN A 454 11.31 17.32 -29.93
C GLN A 454 11.92 16.54 -28.77
N ALA A 455 11.75 17.02 -27.54
CA ALA A 455 12.29 16.35 -26.35
C ALA A 455 11.64 14.97 -26.12
N LEU A 456 10.33 14.83 -26.36
CA LEU A 456 9.64 13.55 -26.30
C LEU A 456 10.22 12.52 -27.28
N ARG A 457 10.40 12.92 -28.56
CA ARG A 457 10.99 12.01 -29.58
C ARG A 457 12.42 11.64 -29.27
N ALA A 458 13.24 12.59 -28.80
CA ALA A 458 14.62 12.33 -28.45
C ALA A 458 14.72 11.34 -27.26
N ALA A 459 13.96 11.58 -26.19
CA ALA A 459 13.95 10.71 -25.03
C ALA A 459 13.47 9.28 -25.36
N GLU A 460 12.49 9.13 -26.24
CA GLU A 460 12.00 7.83 -26.66
C GLU A 460 13.00 7.10 -27.58
N ALA A 461 13.71 7.83 -28.42
CA ALA A 461 14.76 7.25 -29.27
C ALA A 461 15.98 6.78 -28.44
N ASP A 462 16.35 7.52 -27.41
CA ASP A 462 17.53 7.21 -26.58
C ASP A 462 17.23 6.18 -25.49
N HIS A 463 15.98 6.12 -24.97
CA HIS A 463 15.60 5.35 -23.78
C HIS A 463 14.29 4.54 -23.95
N GLY A 464 13.85 4.26 -25.19
CA GLY A 464 12.53 3.64 -25.45
C GLY A 464 12.33 2.24 -24.87
N ASP A 465 13.39 1.58 -24.41
CA ASP A 465 13.33 0.32 -23.67
C ASP A 465 13.00 0.50 -22.17
N LEU A 466 13.10 1.73 -21.64
CA LEU A 466 12.78 2.11 -20.25
C LEU A 466 11.64 3.10 -20.14
N LEU A 467 11.43 3.90 -21.19
CA LEU A 467 10.58 5.07 -21.16
C LEU A 467 9.54 5.03 -22.27
N ARG A 468 8.36 5.48 -21.96
CA ARG A 468 7.31 5.84 -22.91
C ARG A 468 7.07 7.32 -22.89
N ALA A 469 6.96 7.94 -24.06
CA ALA A 469 6.64 9.36 -24.17
C ALA A 469 5.17 9.57 -24.58
N ALA A 470 4.51 10.57 -23.97
CA ALA A 470 3.15 10.97 -24.29
C ALA A 470 3.03 12.49 -24.30
N GLY A 471 2.59 13.05 -25.41
CA GLY A 471 2.31 14.47 -25.51
C GLY A 471 0.90 14.81 -25.03
N VAL A 472 0.75 15.84 -24.21
CA VAL A 472 -0.53 16.42 -23.82
C VAL A 472 -0.65 17.77 -24.53
N ASP A 473 -1.57 17.88 -25.49
CA ASP A 473 -1.71 19.03 -26.41
C ASP A 473 -0.38 19.40 -27.11
N ALA A 474 0.46 18.41 -27.40
CA ALA A 474 1.80 18.64 -27.97
C ALA A 474 1.84 18.66 -29.51
N GLY A 475 0.69 18.58 -30.18
CA GLY A 475 0.59 18.57 -31.66
C GLY A 475 0.61 17.17 -32.26
N ALA A 476 0.79 17.06 -33.59
CA ALA A 476 0.64 15.80 -34.33
C ALA A 476 1.59 14.70 -33.85
N GLY A 477 1.03 13.51 -33.58
CA GLY A 477 1.72 12.31 -33.10
C GLY A 477 0.88 11.56 -32.08
N HIS A 478 1.41 10.47 -31.53
CA HIS A 478 0.75 9.75 -30.44
C HIS A 478 0.70 10.62 -29.20
N GLY A 479 -0.48 11.00 -28.77
CA GLY A 479 -0.64 11.91 -27.65
C GLY A 479 -2.06 11.93 -27.11
N LEU A 480 -2.27 12.85 -26.18
CA LEU A 480 -3.52 13.07 -25.49
C LEU A 480 -3.98 14.50 -25.71
N ASN A 481 -5.27 14.70 -25.88
CA ASN A 481 -5.90 16.02 -25.91
C ASN A 481 -6.57 16.28 -24.55
N ASP A 482 -6.13 17.32 -23.86
CA ASP A 482 -6.68 17.79 -22.57
C ASP A 482 -7.82 18.80 -22.81
N VAL A 483 -8.91 18.35 -23.45
CA VAL A 483 -10.01 19.21 -23.91
C VAL A 483 -10.63 20.05 -22.78
N ALA A 484 -10.68 19.52 -21.58
CA ALA A 484 -11.27 20.20 -20.43
C ALA A 484 -10.24 20.91 -19.54
N GLY A 485 -8.94 20.85 -19.87
CA GLY A 485 -7.86 21.47 -19.10
C GLY A 485 -7.56 20.78 -17.77
N HIS A 486 -8.05 19.56 -17.56
CA HIS A 486 -7.87 18.84 -16.28
C HIS A 486 -6.42 18.44 -16.05
N ALA A 487 -5.71 17.95 -17.07
CA ALA A 487 -4.32 17.56 -16.94
C ALA A 487 -3.44 18.77 -16.66
N ARG A 488 -3.59 19.85 -17.42
CA ARG A 488 -2.85 21.11 -17.18
C ARG A 488 -3.12 21.66 -15.79
N SER A 489 -4.36 21.66 -15.35
CA SER A 489 -4.75 22.11 -14.02
C SER A 489 -4.14 21.24 -12.92
N ALA A 490 -4.24 19.93 -13.04
CA ALA A 490 -3.72 18.98 -12.04
C ALA A 490 -2.19 19.07 -11.87
N TYR A 491 -1.46 19.35 -12.96
CA TYR A 491 0.01 19.51 -12.92
C TYR A 491 0.46 20.97 -12.74
N GLY A 492 -0.47 21.92 -12.68
CA GLY A 492 -0.17 23.37 -12.56
C GLY A 492 0.72 23.87 -13.69
N VAL A 493 0.44 23.45 -14.92
CA VAL A 493 1.27 23.76 -16.10
C VAL A 493 0.72 24.97 -16.82
N GLU A 494 1.48 26.07 -16.78
CA GLU A 494 1.17 27.32 -17.47
C GLU A 494 1.94 27.51 -18.79
N ARG A 495 3.06 26.82 -18.96
CA ARG A 495 3.95 26.84 -20.13
C ARG A 495 4.38 25.43 -20.51
N ASP A 496 5.02 25.29 -21.67
CA ASP A 496 5.50 24.00 -22.15
C ASP A 496 6.46 23.36 -21.15
N THR A 497 6.10 22.16 -20.66
CA THR A 497 6.73 21.51 -19.51
C THR A 497 6.88 20.03 -19.75
N LEU A 498 8.02 19.46 -19.33
CA LEU A 498 8.30 18.03 -19.28
C LEU A 498 8.08 17.53 -17.86
N VAL A 499 7.36 16.42 -17.71
CA VAL A 499 7.15 15.74 -16.44
C VAL A 499 7.50 14.27 -16.61
N LEU A 500 8.54 13.80 -15.92
CA LEU A 500 8.90 12.38 -15.90
C LEU A 500 8.28 11.71 -14.70
N VAL A 501 7.40 10.75 -14.96
CA VAL A 501 6.73 9.92 -13.97
C VAL A 501 7.50 8.60 -13.82
N ARG A 502 7.81 8.22 -12.60
CA ARG A 502 8.50 6.97 -12.24
C ARG A 502 7.55 5.78 -12.37
N PRO A 503 8.10 4.54 -12.48
CA PRO A 503 7.29 3.32 -12.57
C PRO A 503 6.43 3.00 -11.32
N ASP A 504 6.52 3.79 -10.25
CA ASP A 504 5.68 3.73 -9.05
C ASP A 504 4.68 4.90 -8.97
N ASN A 505 4.44 5.58 -10.10
CA ASN A 505 3.51 6.68 -10.25
C ASN A 505 3.81 7.90 -9.34
N HIS A 506 5.10 8.16 -9.10
CA HIS A 506 5.58 9.42 -8.51
C HIS A 506 6.33 10.26 -9.56
N ILE A 507 6.25 11.56 -9.41
CA ILE A 507 6.96 12.47 -10.30
C ILE A 507 8.45 12.44 -9.95
N GLY A 508 9.28 11.97 -10.89
CA GLY A 508 10.74 11.97 -10.73
C GLY A 508 11.37 13.30 -11.11
N LEU A 509 10.92 13.88 -12.25
CA LEU A 509 11.46 15.13 -12.77
C LEU A 509 10.34 16.04 -13.24
N ILE A 510 10.50 17.34 -13.00
CA ILE A 510 9.76 18.40 -13.69
C ILE A 510 10.78 19.38 -14.27
N ALA A 511 10.67 19.66 -15.59
CA ALA A 511 11.60 20.53 -16.31
C ALA A 511 10.85 21.39 -17.34
N PRO A 512 11.32 22.60 -17.66
CA PRO A 512 10.80 23.35 -18.79
C PRO A 512 11.16 22.64 -20.10
N ALA A 513 10.36 22.84 -21.16
CA ALA A 513 10.51 22.15 -22.45
C ALA A 513 11.90 22.37 -23.09
N GLU A 514 12.49 23.54 -22.87
CA GLU A 514 13.84 23.91 -23.37
C GLU A 514 14.97 23.14 -22.69
N ASP A 515 14.72 22.51 -21.53
CA ASP A 515 15.70 21.69 -20.79
C ASP A 515 15.48 20.19 -21.04
N GLY A 516 15.36 19.80 -22.31
CA GLY A 516 15.17 18.39 -22.69
C GLY A 516 16.31 17.46 -22.24
N ARG A 517 17.51 18.00 -22.01
CA ARG A 517 18.67 17.23 -21.50
C ARG A 517 18.45 16.74 -20.07
N ALA A 518 17.64 17.45 -19.27
CA ALA A 518 17.37 17.08 -17.89
C ALA A 518 16.74 15.68 -17.77
N VAL A 519 16.03 15.20 -18.79
CA VAL A 519 15.43 13.85 -18.83
C VAL A 519 16.53 12.80 -18.95
N GLY A 520 17.46 12.94 -19.90
CA GLY A 520 18.61 12.05 -20.07
C GLY A 520 19.48 12.04 -18.80
N ASP A 521 19.85 13.21 -18.30
CA ASP A 521 20.64 13.34 -17.06
C ASP A 521 19.96 12.68 -15.84
N TYR A 522 18.62 12.70 -15.78
CA TYR A 522 17.88 12.01 -14.73
C TYR A 522 17.95 10.51 -14.89
N LEU A 523 17.67 10.00 -16.10
CA LEU A 523 17.70 8.56 -16.38
C LEU A 523 19.11 8.00 -16.22
N ASP A 524 20.15 8.67 -16.71
CA ASP A 524 21.54 8.26 -16.54
C ASP A 524 21.95 8.14 -15.07
N ARG A 525 21.44 9.03 -14.21
CA ARG A 525 21.66 8.94 -12.76
C ARG A 525 21.00 7.74 -12.13
N VAL A 526 19.77 7.36 -12.60
CA VAL A 526 19.01 6.24 -12.08
C VAL A 526 19.53 4.91 -12.61
N VAL A 527 19.90 4.87 -13.91
CA VAL A 527 20.28 3.62 -14.62
C VAL A 527 21.72 3.59 -15.10
N GLY A 528 22.44 4.72 -15.14
CA GLY A 528 23.76 4.86 -15.77
C GLY A 528 24.97 4.34 -14.98
N ALA A 529 24.79 3.88 -13.75
CA ALA A 529 25.87 3.29 -12.97
C ALA A 529 25.77 1.76 -13.01
N GLY A 530 26.01 1.17 -14.19
CA GLY A 530 26.23 -0.26 -14.32
C GLY A 530 27.45 -0.74 -13.50
N PRO A 531 27.63 -2.06 -13.28
CA PRO A 531 28.66 -2.62 -12.40
C PRO A 531 30.11 -2.36 -12.79
N ASP A 532 30.37 -1.70 -13.92
CA ASP A 532 31.69 -1.43 -14.46
C ASP A 532 32.09 0.07 -14.52
N ALA A 533 31.39 0.96 -13.81
CA ALA A 533 31.71 2.39 -13.71
C ALA A 533 32.31 2.76 -12.35
#